data_d647889b4dc4d14a480bfdb9dc858c8f
#
_entry.id   d647889b4dc4d14a480bfdb9dc858c8f
#
_cell.length_a   1.000
_cell.length_b   1.000
_cell.length_c   1.000
_cell.angle_alpha   90.00
_cell.angle_beta   90.00
_cell.angle_gamma   90.00
#
_symmetry.space_group_name_H-M   'P 1'
#
loop_
_entity.id
_entity.type
_entity.pdbx_description
1 polymer ?
#
loop_
_entity_poly.entity_id
_entity_poly.type
_entity_poly.pdbx_seq_one_letter_code
_entity_poly.pdbx_strand_id
1 'polypeptide(L)'
;MNKDVKLKGISKPGIVFNQGDILYGKLRPYLHNWFLPSFSGLAVGDFWVLQPKDADSSFLFRLIQGQQFDDVANQSIGTKMPRADWNLVSKTLFFVPTSIDEQALIGRYFRSIDNLITLHQRKLDKMKELKKAFFKFDF
;
A
#
# COMPACT_ATOMS: atom_id res chain seq x y z
N MET A 1 -10.84 13.30 -9.86
CA MET A 1 -10.07 12.69 -10.95
C MET A 1 -8.65 13.25 -10.94
N ASN A 2 -7.64 12.37 -10.91
CA ASN A 2 -6.26 12.81 -10.90
C ASN A 2 -5.84 13.23 -12.31
N LYS A 3 -5.17 14.35 -12.41
CA LYS A 3 -4.62 14.82 -13.69
C LYS A 3 -3.14 14.50 -13.76
N ASP A 4 -2.71 14.02 -14.89
CA ASP A 4 -1.29 13.86 -15.16
C ASP A 4 -0.62 15.22 -15.21
N VAL A 5 0.50 15.34 -14.50
CA VAL A 5 1.28 16.58 -14.45
C VAL A 5 2.74 16.28 -14.74
N LYS A 6 3.38 17.23 -15.38
CA LYS A 6 4.83 17.20 -15.58
C LYS A 6 5.46 18.24 -14.67
N LEU A 7 6.37 17.80 -13.81
CA LEU A 7 7.17 18.71 -13.01
C LEU A 7 8.33 19.26 -13.85
N LYS A 8 8.71 20.50 -13.54
CA LYS A 8 9.86 21.15 -14.20
C LYS A 8 11.13 20.31 -13.97
N GLY A 9 11.78 19.90 -15.04
CA GLY A 9 12.98 19.07 -14.98
C GLY A 9 12.72 17.56 -14.95
N ILE A 10 11.46 17.11 -14.93
CA ILE A 10 11.09 15.70 -15.03
C ILE A 10 10.49 15.44 -16.39
N SER A 11 11.07 14.46 -17.11
CA SER A 11 10.63 14.10 -18.47
C SER A 11 9.41 13.17 -18.50
N LYS A 12 9.10 12.48 -17.39
CA LYS A 12 8.00 11.52 -17.31
C LYS A 12 6.77 12.16 -16.66
N PRO A 13 5.55 11.88 -17.19
CA PRO A 13 4.33 12.32 -16.54
C PRO A 13 4.15 11.57 -15.21
N GLY A 14 3.47 12.23 -14.28
CA GLY A 14 3.14 11.62 -13.00
C GLY A 14 1.74 12.05 -12.57
N ILE A 15 1.25 11.40 -11.52
CA ILE A 15 -0.06 11.67 -10.92
C ILE A 15 0.17 12.33 -9.56
N VAL A 16 -0.44 13.48 -9.34
CA VAL A 16 -0.36 14.18 -8.05
C VAL A 16 -1.12 13.39 -7.00
N PHE A 17 -0.51 13.21 -5.85
CA PHE A 17 -1.18 12.67 -4.68
C PHE A 17 -1.05 13.62 -3.50
N ASN A 18 -2.03 13.57 -2.63
CA ASN A 18 -2.06 14.33 -1.39
C ASN A 18 -1.88 13.39 -0.19
N GLN A 19 -1.50 13.96 0.94
CA GLN A 19 -1.50 13.21 2.19
C GLN A 19 -2.87 12.59 2.43
N GLY A 20 -2.90 11.31 2.75
CA GLY A 20 -4.15 10.55 2.92
C GLY A 20 -4.59 9.78 1.68
N ASP A 21 -4.03 10.05 0.52
CA ASP A 21 -4.23 9.23 -0.66
C ASP A 21 -3.40 7.95 -0.56
N ILE A 22 -3.84 6.91 -1.26
CA ILE A 22 -3.16 5.61 -1.26
C ILE A 22 -2.56 5.38 -2.63
N LEU A 23 -1.27 5.05 -2.66
CA LEU A 23 -0.59 4.66 -3.88
C LEU A 23 -0.65 3.14 -4.02
N TYR A 24 -1.18 2.67 -5.14
CA TYR A 24 -1.32 1.25 -5.44
C TYR A 24 -0.58 0.92 -6.73
N GLY A 25 0.42 0.04 -6.64
CA GLY A 25 1.16 -0.44 -7.81
C GLY A 25 0.32 -1.40 -8.62
N LYS A 26 -0.17 -0.94 -9.76
CA LYS A 26 -1.08 -1.73 -10.62
C LYS A 26 -0.37 -2.74 -11.52
N LEU A 27 0.92 -2.57 -11.75
CA LEU A 27 1.73 -3.54 -12.50
C LEU A 27 2.14 -4.67 -11.56
N ARG A 28 1.87 -5.89 -11.95
CA ARG A 28 2.14 -7.08 -11.14
C ARG A 28 1.59 -6.92 -9.72
N PRO A 29 0.26 -6.88 -9.56
CA PRO A 29 -0.34 -6.59 -8.26
C PRO A 29 0.09 -7.55 -7.14
N TYR A 30 0.50 -8.76 -7.48
CA TYR A 30 1.00 -9.73 -6.53
C TYR A 30 2.29 -9.29 -5.81
N LEU A 31 2.97 -8.25 -6.30
CA LEU A 31 4.14 -7.68 -5.63
C LEU A 31 3.77 -6.80 -4.44
N HIS A 32 2.49 -6.45 -4.30
CA HIS A 32 1.96 -5.68 -3.18
C HIS A 32 2.69 -4.34 -2.97
N ASN A 33 2.87 -3.58 -4.05
CA ASN A 33 3.46 -2.25 -3.99
C ASN A 33 2.38 -1.22 -3.65
N TRP A 34 2.12 -1.07 -2.39
CA TRP A 34 1.17 -0.09 -1.87
C TRP A 34 1.77 0.77 -0.79
N PHE A 35 1.33 2.04 -0.74
CA PHE A 35 1.84 3.03 0.20
C PHE A 35 0.73 3.93 0.68
N LEU A 36 0.79 4.31 1.95
CA LEU A 36 -0.02 5.39 2.51
C LEU A 36 0.95 6.50 2.95
N PRO A 37 1.30 7.42 2.05
CA PRO A 37 2.28 8.45 2.36
C PRO A 37 1.74 9.47 3.36
N SER A 38 2.62 9.99 4.20
CA SER A 38 2.32 11.07 5.14
C SER A 38 2.64 12.45 4.58
N PHE A 39 2.83 12.53 3.27
CA PHE A 39 3.22 13.75 2.55
C PHE A 39 2.49 13.80 1.21
N SER A 40 2.57 14.93 0.54
CA SER A 40 2.05 15.13 -0.82
C SER A 40 3.19 15.10 -1.83
N GLY A 41 2.89 14.66 -3.05
CA GLY A 41 3.92 14.56 -4.07
C GLY A 41 3.38 14.10 -5.42
N LEU A 42 4.28 13.53 -6.21
CA LEU A 42 4.01 13.07 -7.56
C LEU A 42 4.37 11.58 -7.67
N ALA A 43 3.40 10.75 -8.05
CA ALA A 43 3.64 9.34 -8.32
C ALA A 43 3.99 9.18 -9.80
N VAL A 44 5.17 8.62 -10.07
CA VAL A 44 5.65 8.34 -11.43
C VAL A 44 5.73 6.82 -11.61
N GLY A 45 5.20 6.32 -12.71
CA GLY A 45 5.18 4.89 -13.01
C GLY A 45 3.76 4.32 -13.00
N ASP A 46 3.67 3.01 -12.87
CA ASP A 46 2.42 2.26 -12.94
C ASP A 46 1.69 2.24 -11.58
N PHE A 47 1.19 3.40 -11.16
CA PHE A 47 0.45 3.56 -9.91
C PHE A 47 -0.97 4.06 -10.15
N TRP A 48 -1.89 3.56 -9.33
CA TRP A 48 -3.13 4.25 -9.07
C TRP A 48 -2.96 5.13 -7.84
N VAL A 49 -3.59 6.29 -7.86
CA VAL A 49 -3.74 7.13 -6.67
C VAL A 49 -5.19 7.00 -6.22
N LEU A 50 -5.39 6.26 -5.13
CA LEU A 50 -6.72 6.01 -4.58
C LEU A 50 -7.05 7.12 -3.57
N GLN A 51 -8.07 7.89 -3.89
CA GLN A 51 -8.52 8.98 -3.03
C GLN A 51 -9.70 8.50 -2.18
N PRO A 52 -9.53 8.43 -0.84
CA PRO A 52 -10.66 8.09 0.02
C PRO A 52 -11.77 9.12 -0.12
N LYS A 53 -12.96 8.66 -0.43
CA LYS A 53 -14.18 9.47 -0.49
C LYS A 53 -15.21 8.84 0.42
N ASP A 54 -15.67 9.60 1.40
CA ASP A 54 -16.58 9.10 2.42
C ASP A 54 -16.04 7.84 3.13
N ALA A 55 -14.73 7.77 3.28
CA ALA A 55 -14.03 6.65 3.88
C ALA A 55 -12.77 7.12 4.61
N ASP A 56 -12.33 6.35 5.60
CA ASP A 56 -11.10 6.61 6.31
C ASP A 56 -9.89 6.08 5.53
N SER A 57 -8.83 6.89 5.42
CA SER A 57 -7.61 6.52 4.67
C SER A 57 -6.93 5.27 5.20
N SER A 58 -6.76 5.16 6.51
CA SER A 58 -6.08 4.00 7.11
C SER A 58 -6.90 2.73 6.97
N PHE A 59 -8.23 2.84 7.01
CA PHE A 59 -9.12 1.72 6.74
C PHE A 59 -9.03 1.28 5.28
N LEU A 60 -9.11 2.22 4.33
CA LEU A 60 -9.00 1.90 2.91
C LEU A 60 -7.65 1.26 2.60
N PHE A 61 -6.58 1.75 3.18
CA PHE A 61 -5.26 1.16 3.05
C PHE A 61 -5.22 -0.29 3.53
N ARG A 62 -5.94 -0.60 4.60
CA ARG A 62 -6.07 -1.99 5.07
C ARG A 62 -6.95 -2.83 4.15
N LEU A 63 -8.03 -2.25 3.63
CA LEU A 63 -8.96 -2.95 2.72
C LEU A 63 -8.25 -3.46 1.46
N ILE A 64 -7.38 -2.66 0.87
CA ILE A 64 -6.66 -3.05 -0.35
C ILE A 64 -5.65 -4.17 -0.11
N GLN A 65 -5.26 -4.42 1.13
CA GLN A 65 -4.38 -5.51 1.51
C GLN A 65 -5.13 -6.81 1.80
N GLY A 66 -6.46 -6.77 1.78
CA GLY A 66 -7.30 -7.93 2.03
C GLY A 66 -7.33 -8.89 0.85
N GLN A 67 -7.68 -10.16 1.15
CA GLN A 67 -7.69 -11.22 0.15
C GLN A 67 -8.67 -10.95 -0.98
N GLN A 68 -9.85 -10.41 -0.67
CA GLN A 68 -10.86 -10.13 -1.69
C GLN A 68 -10.36 -9.12 -2.73
N PHE A 69 -9.70 -8.05 -2.27
CA PHE A 69 -9.13 -7.05 -3.17
C PHE A 69 -7.99 -7.65 -4.01
N ASP A 70 -7.13 -8.42 -3.37
CA ASP A 70 -5.99 -9.05 -4.01
C ASP A 70 -6.43 -10.05 -5.08
N ASP A 71 -7.47 -10.85 -4.82
CA ASP A 71 -8.03 -11.79 -5.79
C ASP A 71 -8.55 -11.08 -7.05
N VAL A 72 -9.24 -9.97 -6.87
CA VAL A 72 -9.78 -9.18 -7.99
C VAL A 72 -8.64 -8.50 -8.76
N ALA A 73 -7.67 -7.95 -8.06
CA ALA A 73 -6.54 -7.25 -8.67
C ALA A 73 -5.64 -8.18 -9.49
N ASN A 74 -5.58 -9.46 -9.12
CA ASN A 74 -4.71 -10.45 -9.78
C ASN A 74 -5.44 -11.30 -10.83
N GLN A 75 -6.62 -10.91 -11.30
CA GLN A 75 -7.38 -11.71 -12.26
C GLN A 75 -6.76 -11.78 -13.67
N SER A 76 -5.81 -10.92 -14.01
CA SER A 76 -5.06 -11.00 -15.26
C SER A 76 -3.84 -11.92 -15.21
N ILE A 77 -3.89 -12.95 -14.37
CA ILE A 77 -2.85 -13.97 -14.26
C ILE A 77 -2.68 -14.69 -15.61
N GLY A 78 -1.44 -14.92 -16.01
CA GLY A 78 -1.11 -15.63 -17.24
C GLY A 78 -0.48 -14.74 -18.32
N THR A 79 -0.44 -13.43 -18.13
CA THR A 79 0.32 -12.52 -19.01
C THR A 79 1.73 -12.32 -18.43
N LYS A 80 2.67 -11.93 -19.29
CA LYS A 80 4.05 -11.64 -18.84
C LYS A 80 4.12 -10.41 -17.93
N MET A 81 3.22 -9.45 -18.14
CA MET A 81 3.17 -8.21 -17.38
C MET A 81 1.73 -7.96 -16.94
N PRO A 82 1.22 -8.73 -15.97
CA PRO A 82 -0.15 -8.56 -15.52
C PRO A 82 -0.35 -7.18 -14.87
N ARG A 83 -1.49 -6.57 -15.14
CA ARG A 83 -1.90 -5.31 -14.54
C ARG A 83 -3.27 -5.46 -13.91
N ALA A 84 -3.47 -4.80 -12.78
CA ALA A 84 -4.79 -4.69 -12.19
C ALA A 84 -5.69 -3.88 -13.13
N ASP A 85 -6.94 -4.35 -13.31
CA ASP A 85 -7.93 -3.70 -14.17
C ASP A 85 -8.83 -2.81 -13.33
N TRP A 86 -8.77 -1.51 -13.56
CA TRP A 86 -9.58 -0.54 -12.83
C TRP A 86 -11.08 -0.77 -13.04
N ASN A 87 -11.50 -1.12 -14.26
CA ASN A 87 -12.91 -1.40 -14.52
C ASN A 87 -13.44 -2.54 -13.66
N LEU A 88 -12.64 -3.55 -13.40
CA LEU A 88 -13.00 -4.69 -12.58
C LEU A 88 -12.97 -4.33 -11.08
N VAL A 89 -11.88 -3.72 -10.64
CA VAL A 89 -11.69 -3.36 -9.23
C VAL A 89 -12.72 -2.32 -8.79
N SER A 90 -12.97 -1.30 -9.60
CA SER A 90 -13.90 -0.21 -9.25
C SER A 90 -15.36 -0.66 -9.15
N LYS A 91 -15.71 -1.75 -9.79
CA LYS A 91 -17.07 -2.31 -9.76
C LYS A 91 -17.26 -3.39 -8.70
N THR A 92 -16.20 -3.80 -8.04
CA THR A 92 -16.26 -4.81 -6.98
C THR A 92 -16.88 -4.22 -5.72
N LEU A 93 -17.83 -4.94 -5.13
CA LEU A 93 -18.47 -4.54 -3.89
C LEU A 93 -17.75 -5.13 -2.70
N PHE A 94 -17.46 -4.30 -1.71
CA PHE A 94 -16.82 -4.70 -0.45
C PHE A 94 -17.76 -4.40 0.71
N PHE A 95 -17.78 -5.28 1.69
CA PHE A 95 -18.48 -5.02 2.95
C PHE A 95 -17.59 -4.15 3.82
N VAL A 96 -18.08 -2.97 4.16
CA VAL A 96 -17.37 -2.00 4.97
C VAL A 96 -18.27 -1.44 6.05
N PRO A 97 -17.74 -1.05 7.22
CA PRO A 97 -18.51 -0.32 8.20
C PRO A 97 -19.05 0.97 7.62
N THR A 98 -20.29 1.31 7.93
CA THR A 98 -20.92 2.55 7.45
C THR A 98 -20.42 3.79 8.21
N SER A 99 -19.95 3.61 9.44
CA SER A 99 -19.41 4.70 10.26
C SER A 99 -17.93 4.94 9.94
N ILE A 100 -17.61 6.19 9.62
CA ILE A 100 -16.20 6.59 9.38
C ILE A 100 -15.39 6.46 10.67
N ASP A 101 -15.98 6.71 11.82
CA ASP A 101 -15.31 6.54 13.12
C ASP A 101 -14.92 5.07 13.36
N GLU A 102 -15.81 4.14 13.03
CA GLU A 102 -15.52 2.71 13.12
C GLU A 102 -14.43 2.30 12.13
N GLN A 103 -14.47 2.80 10.91
CA GLN A 103 -13.41 2.59 9.92
C GLN A 103 -12.06 3.08 10.44
N ALA A 104 -12.02 4.28 11.00
CA ALA A 104 -10.81 4.86 11.57
C ALA A 104 -10.27 4.02 12.73
N LEU A 105 -11.14 3.50 13.56
CA LEU A 105 -10.76 2.63 14.68
C LEU A 105 -10.11 1.34 14.19
N ILE A 106 -10.71 0.69 13.20
CA ILE A 106 -10.19 -0.53 12.57
C ILE A 106 -8.83 -0.23 11.92
N GLY A 107 -8.73 0.85 11.16
CA GLY A 107 -7.50 1.24 10.50
C GLY A 107 -6.36 1.49 11.48
N ARG A 108 -6.63 2.17 12.58
CA ARG A 108 -5.64 2.41 13.63
C ARG A 108 -5.21 1.14 14.33
N TYR A 109 -6.16 0.22 14.55
CA TYR A 109 -5.86 -1.07 15.16
C TYR A 109 -4.85 -1.87 14.33
N PHE A 110 -5.10 -2.00 13.03
CA PHE A 110 -4.17 -2.70 12.15
C PHE A 110 -2.84 -1.99 11.97
N ARG A 111 -2.84 -0.66 11.94
CA ARG A 111 -1.59 0.11 11.93
C ARG A 111 -0.75 -0.17 13.19
N SER A 112 -1.38 -0.27 14.33
CA SER A 112 -0.69 -0.61 15.58
C SER A 112 -0.08 -2.00 15.52
N ILE A 113 -0.80 -2.98 14.95
CA ILE A 113 -0.28 -4.33 14.74
C ILE A 113 0.92 -4.32 13.81
N ASP A 114 0.83 -3.60 12.69
CA ASP A 114 1.92 -3.51 11.72
C ASP A 114 3.18 -2.86 12.34
N ASN A 115 2.99 -1.84 13.17
CA ASN A 115 4.10 -1.20 13.88
C ASN A 115 4.75 -2.17 14.88
N LEU A 116 3.96 -2.98 15.58
CA LEU A 116 4.48 -4.00 16.50
C LEU A 116 5.28 -5.07 15.75
N ILE A 117 4.76 -5.54 14.62
CA ILE A 117 5.46 -6.50 13.76
C ILE A 117 6.80 -5.93 13.33
N THR A 118 6.82 -4.71 12.82
CA THR A 118 8.05 -4.04 12.38
C THR A 118 9.05 -3.90 13.52
N LEU A 119 8.59 -3.52 14.71
CA LEU A 119 9.45 -3.37 15.88
C LEU A 119 10.07 -4.70 16.30
N HIS A 120 9.27 -5.77 16.31
CA HIS A 120 9.76 -7.11 16.65
C HIS A 120 10.75 -7.65 15.61
N GLN A 121 10.52 -7.38 14.33
CA GLN A 121 11.46 -7.75 13.27
C GLN A 121 12.80 -7.04 13.44
N ARG A 122 12.79 -5.74 13.77
CA ARG A 122 14.02 -4.98 14.05
C ARG A 122 14.77 -5.52 15.25
N LYS A 123 14.07 -5.89 16.31
CA LYS A 123 14.67 -6.53 17.49
C LYS A 123 15.30 -7.86 17.13
N LEU A 124 14.59 -8.68 16.35
CA LEU A 124 15.08 -9.98 15.90
C LEU A 124 16.33 -9.82 15.06
N ASP A 125 16.38 -8.88 14.13
CA ASP A 125 17.53 -8.62 13.28
C ASP A 125 18.73 -8.18 14.12
N LYS A 126 18.52 -7.31 15.09
CA LYS A 126 19.56 -6.90 16.04
C LYS A 126 20.11 -8.07 16.83
N MET A 127 19.25 -8.95 17.31
CA MET A 127 19.66 -10.15 18.05
C MET A 127 20.47 -11.09 17.16
N LYS A 128 20.08 -11.24 15.89
CA LYS A 128 20.84 -12.03 14.92
C LYS A 128 22.23 -11.44 14.67
N GLU A 129 22.34 -10.12 14.55
CA GLU A 129 23.61 -9.43 14.39
C GLU A 129 24.50 -9.61 15.61
N LEU A 130 23.94 -9.49 16.81
CA LEU A 130 24.67 -9.72 18.06
C LEU A 130 25.17 -11.17 18.16
N LYS A 131 24.33 -12.13 17.77
CA LYS A 131 24.72 -13.54 17.74
C LYS A 131 25.88 -13.77 16.78
N LYS A 132 25.83 -13.21 15.57
CA LYS A 132 26.93 -13.31 14.60
C LYS A 132 28.23 -12.70 15.15
N ALA A 133 28.14 -11.51 15.73
CA ALA A 133 29.30 -10.83 16.32
C ALA A 133 29.89 -11.64 17.46
N PHE A 134 29.05 -12.23 18.32
CA PHE A 134 29.45 -13.05 19.44
C PHE A 134 30.19 -14.32 18.96
N PHE A 135 29.62 -15.05 18.01
CA PHE A 135 30.24 -16.28 17.50
C PHE A 135 31.50 -16.01 16.64
N LYS A 136 31.66 -14.80 16.13
CA LYS A 136 32.84 -14.42 15.35
C LYS A 136 34.13 -14.40 16.17
N PHE A 137 34.02 -14.22 17.48
CA PHE A 137 35.17 -14.17 18.37
C PHE A 137 35.61 -15.54 18.87
N ASP A 138 35.03 -16.59 18.36
CA ASP A 138 35.45 -17.98 18.57
C ASP A 138 35.68 -18.35 20.04
N PHE A 139 34.60 -18.54 20.73
CA PHE A 139 34.63 -19.05 22.10
C PHE A 139 34.60 -20.56 22.15
#